data_e93e767d2a6cb6aef94b85bf59a57f62
#
_entry.id   e93e767d2a6cb6aef94b85bf59a57f62
#
_cell.length_a   1.000
_cell.length_b   1.000
_cell.length_c   1.000
_cell.angle_alpha   90.00
_cell.angle_beta   90.00
_cell.angle_gamma   90.00
#
_symmetry.space_group_name_H-M   'P 1'
#
loop_
_entity.id
_entity.type
_entity.pdbx_description
1 polymer ?
#
loop_
_entity_poly.entity_id
_entity_poly.type
_entity_poly.pdbx_seq_one_letter_code
_entity_poly.pdbx_strand_id
1 'polypeptide(L)'
;MIISFSIALVIYTIVYGAMWIDDRTHAPGMIQVDGIVYVMGGASASKDNAIEKIGEIKQNISRYRNPKKDFTSNSLEEGTELYKVKYGEFSPRTILYKENGNLYIAVEVEEELN
;
A
#
# COMPACT_ATOMS: atom_id res chain seq x y z
N MET A 1 -4.86 -16.78 -14.99
CA MET A 1 -3.50 -16.82 -14.49
C MET A 1 -2.58 -15.82 -15.16
N ILE A 2 -2.57 -15.81 -16.48
CA ILE A 2 -1.75 -14.83 -17.22
C ILE A 2 -2.17 -13.41 -16.88
N ILE A 3 -3.46 -13.19 -16.77
CA ILE A 3 -4.00 -11.87 -16.44
C ILE A 3 -3.53 -11.41 -15.06
N SER A 4 -3.55 -12.32 -14.08
CA SER A 4 -3.09 -11.99 -12.73
C SER A 4 -1.62 -11.61 -12.73
N PHE A 5 -0.82 -12.34 -13.49
CA PHE A 5 0.59 -12.06 -13.59
C PHE A 5 0.85 -10.70 -14.22
N SER A 6 0.08 -10.36 -15.23
CA SER A 6 0.22 -9.07 -15.89
C SER A 6 -0.13 -7.92 -14.94
N ILE A 7 -1.18 -8.10 -14.16
CA ILE A 7 -1.59 -7.07 -13.20
C ILE A 7 -0.52 -6.86 -12.15
N ALA A 8 0.05 -7.94 -11.63
CA ALA A 8 1.11 -7.84 -10.63
C ALA A 8 2.32 -7.13 -11.21
N LEU A 9 2.66 -7.43 -12.46
CA LEU A 9 3.79 -6.80 -13.11
C LEU A 9 3.58 -5.30 -13.31
N VAL A 10 2.37 -4.91 -13.67
CA VAL A 10 2.05 -3.51 -13.86
C VAL A 10 2.16 -2.75 -12.54
N ILE A 11 1.62 -3.31 -11.47
CA ILE A 11 1.69 -2.69 -10.16
C ILE A 11 3.15 -2.54 -9.72
N TYR A 12 3.94 -3.56 -9.94
CA TYR A 12 5.34 -3.55 -9.59
C TYR A 12 6.09 -2.46 -10.35
N THR A 13 5.81 -2.33 -11.63
CA THR A 13 6.43 -1.32 -12.48
C THR A 13 6.06 0.08 -11.99
N ILE A 14 4.81 0.28 -11.64
CA ILE A 14 4.34 1.58 -11.14
C ILE A 14 5.08 1.96 -9.86
N VAL A 15 5.24 1.00 -8.95
CA VAL A 15 5.95 1.26 -7.70
C VAL A 15 7.40 1.65 -7.96
N TYR A 16 8.07 0.93 -8.83
CA TYR A 16 9.45 1.26 -9.16
C TYR A 16 9.57 2.60 -9.86
N GLY A 17 8.66 2.88 -10.77
CA GLY A 17 8.65 4.14 -11.45
C GLY A 17 8.45 5.31 -10.48
N ALA A 18 7.52 5.14 -9.56
CA ALA A 18 7.27 6.17 -8.56
C ALA A 18 8.48 6.40 -7.68
N MET A 19 9.14 5.33 -7.27
CA MET A 19 10.32 5.45 -6.43
C MET A 19 11.45 6.17 -7.15
N TRP A 20 11.58 5.93 -8.44
CA TRP A 20 12.59 6.61 -9.24
C TRP A 20 12.37 8.11 -9.28
N ILE A 21 11.12 8.49 -9.47
CA ILE A 21 10.78 9.91 -9.53
C ILE A 21 10.90 10.54 -8.15
N ASP A 22 10.44 9.83 -7.15
CA ASP A 22 10.38 10.34 -5.79
C ASP A 22 11.77 10.54 -5.18
N ASP A 23 12.75 9.82 -5.67
CA ASP A 23 14.12 10.03 -5.21
C ASP A 23 14.54 11.48 -5.36
N ARG A 24 13.91 12.17 -6.28
CA ARG A 24 14.28 13.56 -6.57
C ARG A 24 13.34 14.57 -5.95
N THR A 25 12.07 14.20 -5.75
CA THR A 25 11.06 15.17 -5.36
C THR A 25 10.22 14.74 -4.18
N HIS A 26 9.74 13.48 -4.16
CA HIS A 26 8.81 13.03 -3.14
C HIS A 26 9.13 11.61 -2.71
N ALA A 27 8.97 11.36 -1.43
CA ALA A 27 9.02 9.99 -0.93
C ALA A 27 7.72 9.27 -1.29
N PRO A 28 7.77 7.96 -1.54
CA PRO A 28 6.54 7.21 -1.81
C PRO A 28 5.67 7.12 -0.56
N GLY A 29 4.37 7.03 -0.77
CA GLY A 29 3.44 6.81 0.33
C GLY A 29 3.57 5.39 0.84
N MET A 30 3.63 5.23 2.16
CA MET A 30 3.82 3.92 2.78
C MET A 30 2.90 3.73 3.96
N ILE A 31 2.58 2.47 4.24
CA ILE A 31 1.73 2.08 5.36
C ILE A 31 2.39 0.87 6.01
N GLN A 32 2.43 0.81 7.34
CA GLN A 32 2.91 -0.40 8.02
C GLN A 32 1.76 -1.07 8.76
N VAL A 33 1.60 -2.37 8.54
CA VAL A 33 0.62 -3.20 9.22
C VAL A 33 1.27 -4.55 9.53
N ASP A 34 1.19 -4.98 10.78
CA ASP A 34 1.75 -6.27 11.22
C ASP A 34 3.22 -6.41 10.85
N GLY A 35 3.97 -5.33 10.99
CA GLY A 35 5.40 -5.34 10.71
C GLY A 35 5.74 -5.32 9.24
N ILE A 36 4.75 -5.26 8.38
CA ILE A 36 4.95 -5.27 6.93
C ILE A 36 4.71 -3.88 6.38
N VAL A 37 5.65 -3.40 5.56
CA VAL A 37 5.52 -2.09 4.93
C VAL A 37 4.93 -2.26 3.54
N TYR A 38 3.86 -1.52 3.28
CA TYR A 38 3.17 -1.53 1.99
C TYR A 38 3.38 -0.19 1.32
N VAL A 39 3.57 -0.21 0.00
CA VAL A 39 3.70 1.01 -0.80
C VAL A 39 2.39 1.28 -1.51
N MET A 40 1.94 2.52 -1.42
CA MET A 40 0.68 2.94 -2.04
C MET A 40 0.91 3.09 -3.54
N GLY A 41 0.19 2.28 -4.33
CA GLY A 41 0.39 2.24 -5.77
C GLY A 41 -0.51 3.16 -6.57
N GLY A 42 -1.55 3.69 -5.94
CA GLY A 42 -2.48 4.57 -6.63
C GLY A 42 -3.51 3.86 -7.49
N ALA A 43 -3.41 2.55 -7.63
CA ALA A 43 -4.41 1.81 -8.41
C ALA A 43 -5.67 1.64 -7.58
N SER A 44 -6.82 1.83 -8.20
CA SER A 44 -8.10 1.71 -7.52
C SER A 44 -8.58 0.26 -7.49
N ALA A 45 -9.45 -0.03 -6.53
CA ALA A 45 -10.02 -1.37 -6.38
C ALA A 45 -11.53 -1.24 -6.21
N SER A 46 -12.24 -2.34 -6.54
CA SER A 46 -13.68 -2.38 -6.34
C SER A 46 -13.99 -2.65 -4.88
N LYS A 47 -15.10 -2.10 -4.41
CA LYS A 47 -15.57 -2.37 -3.05
C LYS A 47 -15.80 -3.85 -2.83
N ASP A 48 -16.12 -4.58 -3.87
CA ASP A 48 -16.37 -6.01 -3.77
C ASP A 48 -15.11 -6.78 -3.42
N ASN A 49 -13.95 -6.19 -3.62
CA ASN A 49 -12.68 -6.85 -3.31
C ASN A 49 -12.31 -6.74 -1.83
N ALA A 50 -12.94 -5.85 -1.10
CA ALA A 50 -12.66 -5.68 0.32
C ALA A 50 -13.38 -6.77 1.09
N ILE A 51 -12.61 -7.56 1.86
CA ILE A 51 -13.19 -8.66 2.62
C ILE A 51 -13.62 -8.20 4.00
N GLU A 52 -12.68 -7.57 4.71
CA GLU A 52 -12.99 -7.09 6.05
C GLU A 52 -12.04 -5.96 6.41
N LYS A 53 -12.48 -5.13 7.34
CA LYS A 53 -11.67 -4.02 7.82
C LYS A 53 -10.56 -4.54 8.73
N ILE A 54 -9.33 -4.14 8.43
CA ILE A 54 -8.17 -4.49 9.26
C ILE A 54 -8.07 -3.55 10.44
N GLY A 55 -8.29 -2.27 10.20
CA GLY A 55 -8.16 -1.24 11.20
C GLY A 55 -8.10 0.12 10.54
N GLU A 56 -7.51 1.08 11.24
CA GLU A 56 -7.39 2.44 10.74
C GLU A 56 -5.99 2.96 11.00
N ILE A 57 -5.56 3.91 10.20
CA ILE A 57 -4.29 4.59 10.43
C ILE A 57 -4.40 5.33 11.76
N LYS A 58 -3.46 5.07 12.63
CA LYS A 58 -3.43 5.67 13.97
C LYS A 58 -2.47 6.83 14.08
N GLN A 59 -1.49 6.90 13.17
CA GLN A 59 -0.50 7.96 13.22
C GLN A 59 -0.03 8.30 11.81
N ASN A 60 -0.06 9.59 11.51
CA ASN A 60 0.52 10.12 10.27
C ASN A 60 1.87 10.72 10.64
N ILE A 61 2.91 10.31 9.94
CA ILE A 61 4.27 10.79 10.18
C ILE A 61 4.76 11.59 8.99
N SER A 62 5.95 12.17 9.11
CA SER A 62 6.52 12.97 8.05
C SER A 62 6.62 12.18 6.74
N ARG A 63 6.35 12.85 5.63
CA ARG A 63 6.38 12.26 4.31
C ARG A 63 7.71 11.58 4.00
N TYR A 64 8.79 12.06 4.59
CA TYR A 64 10.12 11.57 4.28
C TYR A 64 10.62 10.52 5.27
N ARG A 65 9.76 10.05 6.16
CA ARG A 65 10.12 9.02 7.14
C ARG A 65 9.43 7.72 6.81
N ASN A 66 10.11 6.63 7.13
CA ASN A 66 9.52 5.30 6.97
C ASN A 66 8.70 4.95 8.19
N PRO A 67 7.50 4.37 8.00
CA PRO A 67 6.75 3.88 9.15
C PRO A 67 7.54 2.80 9.88
N LYS A 68 7.46 2.82 11.20
CA LYS A 68 8.14 1.82 12.04
C LYS A 68 7.21 1.18 13.04
N LYS A 69 5.96 1.64 13.10
CA LYS A 69 4.94 1.09 13.98
C LYS A 69 3.72 0.73 13.15
N ASP A 70 2.98 -0.26 13.62
CA ASP A 70 1.77 -0.68 12.91
C ASP A 70 0.75 0.45 12.88
N PHE A 71 -0.01 0.49 11.79
CA PHE A 71 -1.05 1.49 11.54
C PHE A 71 -0.48 2.90 11.48
N THR A 72 0.74 3.02 10.97
CA THR A 72 1.39 4.30 10.75
C THR A 72 1.59 4.49 9.26
N SER A 73 1.42 5.72 8.78
CA SER A 73 1.62 6.05 7.38
C SER A 73 2.32 7.39 7.27
N ASN A 74 3.14 7.53 6.25
CA ASN A 74 3.77 8.80 5.94
C ASN A 74 2.95 9.61 4.93
N SER A 75 1.76 9.15 4.61
CA SER A 75 0.91 9.80 3.60
C SER A 75 -0.55 9.88 4.00
N LEU A 76 -1.10 8.82 4.59
CA LEU A 76 -2.52 8.76 4.90
C LEU A 76 -2.82 9.40 6.26
N GLU A 77 -3.97 10.05 6.33
CA GLU A 77 -4.41 10.71 7.55
C GLU A 77 -4.88 9.70 8.59
N GLU A 78 -4.82 10.11 9.84
CA GLU A 78 -5.39 9.30 10.92
C GLU A 78 -6.86 9.04 10.64
N GLY A 79 -7.29 7.82 10.94
CA GLY A 79 -8.66 7.43 10.69
C GLY A 79 -8.88 6.79 9.34
N THR A 80 -7.89 6.81 8.47
CA THR A 80 -8.02 6.15 7.16
C THR A 80 -8.20 4.66 7.36
N GLU A 81 -9.27 4.11 6.79
CA GLU A 81 -9.61 2.70 6.96
C GLU A 81 -8.79 1.81 6.03
N LEU A 82 -8.37 0.68 6.58
CA LEU A 82 -7.60 -0.32 5.86
C LEU A 82 -8.39 -1.63 5.81
N TYR A 83 -8.31 -2.32 4.68
CA TYR A 83 -9.10 -3.52 4.44
C TYR A 83 -8.25 -4.64 3.88
N LYS A 84 -8.65 -5.88 4.19
CA LYS A 84 -8.10 -7.06 3.55
C LYS A 84 -8.73 -7.21 2.17
N VAL A 85 -7.94 -7.74 1.25
CA VAL A 85 -8.43 -8.05 -0.09
C VAL A 85 -8.29 -9.55 -0.30
N LYS A 86 -9.17 -10.12 -1.12
CA LYS A 86 -9.14 -11.55 -1.42
C LYS A 86 -7.77 -11.92 -2.00
N TYR A 87 -7.17 -12.95 -1.43
CA TYR A 87 -5.82 -13.40 -1.80
C TYR A 87 -4.72 -12.40 -1.47
N GLY A 88 -5.04 -11.41 -0.63
CA GLY A 88 -4.05 -10.38 -0.30
C GLY A 88 -2.95 -10.86 0.64
N GLU A 89 -3.12 -12.01 1.27
CA GLU A 89 -2.10 -12.53 2.15
C GLU A 89 -1.00 -13.29 1.41
N PHE A 90 -1.15 -13.49 0.10
CA PHE A 90 -0.12 -14.17 -0.68
C PHE A 90 0.93 -13.16 -1.13
N SER A 91 2.19 -13.60 -1.15
CA SER A 91 3.30 -12.72 -1.49
C SER A 91 3.27 -12.32 -2.97
N PRO A 92 3.45 -11.05 -3.29
CA PRO A 92 3.56 -9.93 -2.36
C PRO A 92 2.20 -9.63 -1.75
N ARG A 93 2.20 -9.37 -0.45
CA ARG A 93 0.94 -9.10 0.24
C ARG A 93 0.33 -7.80 -0.24
N THR A 94 -0.99 -7.73 -0.15
CA THR A 94 -1.74 -6.58 -0.64
C THR A 94 -2.81 -6.21 0.37
N ILE A 95 -2.99 -4.93 0.58
CA ILE A 95 -4.11 -4.42 1.38
C ILE A 95 -4.75 -3.26 0.62
N LEU A 96 -5.94 -2.85 1.07
CA LEU A 96 -6.63 -1.71 0.49
C LEU A 96 -6.71 -0.60 1.53
N TYR A 97 -6.65 0.65 1.04
CA TYR A 97 -6.90 1.80 1.89
C TYR A 97 -8.01 2.63 1.25
N LYS A 98 -8.78 3.31 2.11
CA LYS A 98 -9.95 4.06 1.65
C LYS A 98 -9.67 5.55 1.73
N GLU A 99 -9.78 6.24 0.60
CA GLU A 99 -9.64 7.69 0.54
C GLU A 99 -10.78 8.27 -0.27
N ASN A 100 -11.44 9.29 0.27
CA ASN A 100 -12.53 9.97 -0.42
C ASN A 100 -13.59 9.00 -0.92
N GLY A 101 -13.88 7.97 -0.14
CA GLY A 101 -14.91 7.00 -0.49
C GLY A 101 -14.49 5.95 -1.49
N ASN A 102 -13.26 5.99 -1.96
CA ASN A 102 -12.74 5.03 -2.92
C ASN A 102 -11.67 4.15 -2.29
N LEU A 103 -11.54 2.93 -2.81
CA LEU A 103 -10.54 1.98 -2.35
C LEU A 103 -9.36 1.96 -3.31
N TYR A 104 -8.16 1.89 -2.74
CA TYR A 104 -6.93 1.86 -3.51
C TYR A 104 -6.03 0.75 -2.99
N ILE A 105 -5.10 0.32 -3.82
CA ILE A 105 -4.24 -0.84 -3.54
C ILE A 105 -2.90 -0.39 -2.99
N ALA A 106 -2.43 -1.08 -1.94
CA ALA A 106 -1.08 -0.94 -1.44
C ALA A 106 -0.44 -2.31 -1.42
N VAL A 107 0.82 -2.40 -1.83
CA VAL A 107 1.50 -3.66 -2.04
C VAL A 107 2.76 -3.73 -1.18
N GLU A 108 3.01 -4.92 -0.65
CA GLU A 108 4.17 -5.18 0.20
C GLU A 108 5.47 -4.87 -0.52
N VAL A 109 6.38 -4.20 0.20
CA VAL A 109 7.72 -3.93 -0.30
C VAL A 109 8.60 -5.12 0.03
N GLU A 110 9.35 -5.60 -0.97
CA GLU A 110 10.26 -6.69 -0.75
C GLU A 110 11.59 -6.16 -0.25
N GLU A 111 11.98 -6.63 0.92
CA GLU A 111 13.14 -6.10 1.60
C GLU A 111 14.44 -6.75 1.17
N GLU A 112 14.34 -7.89 0.59
CA GLU A 112 15.53 -8.68 0.24
C GLU A 112 16.38 -7.99 -0.81
N LEU A 113 15.92 -6.91 -1.31
CA LEU A 113 16.68 -6.15 -2.28
C LEU A 113 17.97 -5.59 -1.71
N ASN A 114 18.10 -5.65 -0.42
CA ASN A 114 19.30 -5.17 0.24
C ASN A 114 20.51 -6.03 -0.04
#